data_f8db5e5ae3e68553b1f89b348f0e64d7
#
_entry.id   f8db5e5ae3e68553b1f89b348f0e64d7
#
_cell.length_a   1.000
_cell.length_b   1.000
_cell.length_c   1.000
_cell.angle_alpha   90.00
_cell.angle_beta   90.00
_cell.angle_gamma   90.00
#
_symmetry.space_group_name_H-M   'P 1'
#
loop_
_entity.id
_entity.type
_entity.pdbx_description
1 polymer ?
#
loop_
_entity_poly.entity_id
_entity_poly.type
_entity_poly.pdbx_seq_one_letter_code
_entity_poly.pdbx_strand_id
1 'polypeptide(L)'
;LSVVQGAAAHAGANLFLTGGAVRDLLGHFPIRDLDFTVEGPALKIARDLAKKGAAEIVSEDEHRKSAELLFPGGVTVEISLSRQEKYSSTGARPQVSAAPIHEDLRRRDFTINALALSLNPASKGLLLDPTNGLADLERRELRSVSSYIFYDDPSRILRLIRFQVRFGMTLDERTANQLENARLAEMPAAIPPPAKRRELRALAHEPLAAQVLELLDQQKLATLFAPALTGAKLNGPGFAKLEKARQLLPFGI
;
A
#
# COMPACT_ATOMS: atom_id res chain seq x y z
N LEU A 1 -7.57 -14.45 -12.01
CA LEU A 1 -8.63 -14.25 -11.02
C LEU A 1 -9.33 -15.58 -10.67
N SER A 2 -9.90 -16.32 -11.63
CA SER A 2 -10.63 -17.58 -11.43
C SER A 2 -9.84 -18.64 -10.68
N VAL A 3 -8.53 -18.74 -10.91
CA VAL A 3 -7.65 -19.71 -10.25
C VAL A 3 -7.57 -19.45 -8.73
N VAL A 4 -7.41 -18.17 -8.33
CA VAL A 4 -7.36 -17.76 -6.91
C VAL A 4 -8.75 -17.97 -6.25
N GLN A 5 -9.83 -17.60 -6.96
CA GLN A 5 -11.20 -17.83 -6.48
C GLN A 5 -11.48 -19.33 -6.25
N GLY A 6 -11.07 -20.20 -7.19
CA GLY A 6 -11.22 -21.64 -7.03
C GLY A 6 -10.42 -22.20 -5.85
N ALA A 7 -9.20 -21.72 -5.62
CA ALA A 7 -8.39 -22.14 -4.49
C ALA A 7 -8.98 -21.69 -3.14
N ALA A 8 -9.49 -20.46 -3.05
CA ALA A 8 -10.14 -19.94 -1.85
C ALA A 8 -11.45 -20.72 -1.54
N ALA A 9 -12.28 -20.96 -2.57
CA ALA A 9 -13.50 -21.75 -2.43
C ALA A 9 -13.22 -23.18 -1.95
N HIS A 10 -12.19 -23.83 -2.50
CA HIS A 10 -11.77 -25.18 -2.07
C HIS A 10 -11.31 -25.20 -0.60
N ALA A 11 -10.72 -24.09 -0.13
CA ALA A 11 -10.30 -23.93 1.26
C ALA A 11 -11.44 -23.48 2.20
N GLY A 12 -12.66 -23.28 1.70
CA GLY A 12 -13.79 -22.76 2.46
C GLY A 12 -13.58 -21.33 2.98
N ALA A 13 -12.81 -20.53 2.27
CA ALA A 13 -12.39 -19.20 2.69
C ALA A 13 -13.09 -18.09 1.87
N ASN A 14 -13.42 -16.99 2.53
CA ASN A 14 -13.89 -15.79 1.84
C ASN A 14 -12.70 -15.05 1.19
N LEU A 15 -12.91 -14.58 -0.03
CA LEU A 15 -11.90 -13.91 -0.84
C LEU A 15 -12.36 -12.50 -1.23
N PHE A 16 -11.47 -11.53 -1.10
CA PHE A 16 -11.70 -10.14 -1.47
C PHE A 16 -10.53 -9.60 -2.28
N LEU A 17 -10.81 -8.84 -3.33
CA LEU A 17 -9.83 -7.95 -3.94
C LEU A 17 -9.79 -6.69 -3.09
N THR A 18 -8.60 -6.18 -2.72
CA THR A 18 -8.48 -5.11 -1.72
C THR A 18 -7.47 -4.05 -2.10
N GLY A 19 -7.48 -2.95 -1.36
CA GLY A 19 -6.41 -1.96 -1.33
C GLY A 19 -6.16 -1.27 -2.66
N GLY A 20 -4.89 -1.31 -3.08
CA GLY A 20 -4.42 -0.64 -4.27
C GLY A 20 -5.17 -1.03 -5.54
N ALA A 21 -5.46 -2.31 -5.72
CA ALA A 21 -6.17 -2.81 -6.88
C ALA A 21 -7.60 -2.24 -7.01
N VAL A 22 -8.34 -2.17 -5.88
CA VAL A 22 -9.71 -1.61 -5.88
C VAL A 22 -9.69 -0.11 -6.08
N ARG A 23 -8.77 0.60 -5.39
CA ARG A 23 -8.57 2.04 -5.59
C ARG A 23 -8.26 2.36 -7.05
N ASP A 24 -7.29 1.65 -7.64
CA ASP A 24 -6.83 1.92 -9.00
C ASP A 24 -7.93 1.60 -10.03
N LEU A 25 -8.72 0.54 -9.80
CA LEU A 25 -9.89 0.21 -10.61
C LEU A 25 -10.96 1.31 -10.57
N LEU A 26 -11.34 1.76 -9.36
CA LEU A 26 -12.41 2.76 -9.17
C LEU A 26 -11.96 4.17 -9.51
N GLY A 27 -10.68 4.49 -9.28
CA GLY A 27 -10.08 5.79 -9.58
C GLY A 27 -9.57 5.95 -11.01
N HIS A 28 -9.78 4.94 -11.87
CA HIS A 28 -9.27 4.90 -13.26
C HIS A 28 -7.76 5.09 -13.36
N PHE A 29 -7.01 4.59 -12.37
CA PHE A 29 -5.55 4.52 -12.41
C PHE A 29 -5.09 3.19 -13.01
N PRO A 30 -3.89 3.12 -13.59
CA PRO A 30 -3.30 1.85 -14.00
C PRO A 30 -3.15 0.90 -12.82
N ILE A 31 -3.78 -0.29 -12.88
CA ILE A 31 -3.63 -1.33 -11.87
C ILE A 31 -2.21 -1.88 -11.98
N ARG A 32 -1.45 -1.87 -10.88
CA ARG A 32 -0.06 -2.33 -10.82
C ARG A 32 0.04 -3.73 -10.22
N ASP A 33 -0.65 -3.92 -9.12
CA ASP A 33 -0.57 -5.13 -8.31
C ASP A 33 -1.97 -5.63 -7.99
N LEU A 34 -2.12 -6.93 -7.78
CA LEU A 34 -3.38 -7.54 -7.38
C LEU A 34 -3.27 -8.02 -5.92
N ASP A 35 -3.97 -7.34 -5.02
CA ASP A 35 -3.96 -7.66 -3.59
C ASP A 35 -5.24 -8.42 -3.24
N PHE A 36 -5.10 -9.69 -2.84
CA PHE A 36 -6.20 -10.49 -2.32
C PHE A 36 -6.11 -10.62 -0.81
N THR A 37 -7.21 -10.31 -0.13
CA THR A 37 -7.35 -10.54 1.31
C THR A 37 -8.29 -11.71 1.53
N VAL A 38 -7.90 -12.62 2.42
CA VAL A 38 -8.58 -13.89 2.68
C VAL A 38 -9.02 -13.96 4.14
N GLU A 39 -10.32 -14.17 4.38
CA GLU A 39 -10.78 -14.65 5.67
C GLU A 39 -10.64 -16.17 5.70
N GLY A 40 -9.45 -16.65 6.10
CA GLY A 40 -9.09 -18.06 6.07
C GLY A 40 -7.58 -18.30 5.98
N PRO A 41 -7.15 -19.49 5.58
CA PRO A 41 -5.75 -19.90 5.59
C PRO A 41 -4.96 -19.38 4.38
N ALA A 42 -4.67 -18.06 4.34
CA ALA A 42 -4.04 -17.38 3.20
C ALA A 42 -2.74 -18.04 2.71
N LEU A 43 -1.79 -18.35 3.62
CA LEU A 43 -0.53 -19.01 3.24
C LEU A 43 -0.73 -20.42 2.70
N LYS A 44 -1.72 -21.17 3.23
CA LYS A 44 -2.06 -22.49 2.67
C LYS A 44 -2.56 -22.37 1.24
N ILE A 45 -3.44 -21.40 0.98
CA ILE A 45 -3.96 -21.13 -0.38
C ILE A 45 -2.81 -20.78 -1.34
N ALA A 46 -1.89 -19.91 -0.93
CA ALA A 46 -0.74 -19.53 -1.73
C ALA A 46 0.17 -20.76 -2.05
N ARG A 47 0.46 -21.57 -1.04
CA ARG A 47 1.26 -22.79 -1.21
C ARG A 47 0.57 -23.84 -2.08
N ASP A 48 -0.73 -23.98 -1.97
CA ASP A 48 -1.52 -24.92 -2.80
C ASP A 48 -1.54 -24.48 -4.28
N LEU A 49 -1.60 -23.17 -4.54
CA LEU A 49 -1.47 -22.61 -5.91
C LEU A 49 -0.09 -22.91 -6.50
N ALA A 50 0.96 -22.74 -5.72
CA ALA A 50 2.33 -23.03 -6.17
C ALA A 50 2.53 -24.54 -6.41
N LYS A 51 2.07 -25.40 -5.52
CA LYS A 51 2.14 -26.87 -5.68
C LYS A 51 1.43 -27.37 -6.93
N LYS A 52 0.36 -26.72 -7.33
CA LYS A 52 -0.40 -27.04 -8.56
C LYS A 52 0.25 -26.45 -9.83
N GLY A 53 1.38 -25.76 -9.71
CA GLY A 53 2.06 -25.10 -10.83
C GLY A 53 1.30 -23.90 -11.40
N ALA A 54 0.35 -23.34 -10.66
CA ALA A 54 -0.43 -22.19 -11.10
C ALA A 54 0.33 -20.86 -10.95
N ALA A 55 1.29 -20.79 -10.01
CA ALA A 55 2.11 -19.62 -9.74
C ALA A 55 3.40 -20.04 -9.02
N GLU A 56 4.39 -19.14 -8.97
CA GLU A 56 5.60 -19.30 -8.16
C GLU A 56 5.50 -18.41 -6.91
N ILE A 57 5.97 -18.90 -5.75
CA ILE A 57 6.08 -18.08 -4.55
C ILE A 57 7.36 -17.25 -4.64
N VAL A 58 7.20 -15.93 -4.69
CA VAL A 58 8.31 -14.96 -4.68
C VAL A 58 8.78 -14.70 -3.25
N SER A 59 7.84 -14.50 -2.34
CA SER A 59 8.12 -14.27 -0.92
C SER A 59 6.97 -14.72 -0.03
N GLU A 60 7.29 -15.06 1.22
CA GLU A 60 6.30 -15.33 2.28
C GLU A 60 6.64 -14.52 3.54
N ASP A 61 5.63 -13.97 4.19
CA ASP A 61 5.71 -13.35 5.51
C ASP A 61 4.83 -14.15 6.50
N GLU A 62 5.46 -15.05 7.25
CA GLU A 62 4.78 -15.87 8.26
C GLU A 62 4.17 -15.04 9.39
N HIS A 63 4.73 -13.88 9.69
CA HIS A 63 4.19 -13.02 10.73
C HIS A 63 2.91 -12.32 10.28
N ARG A 64 2.91 -11.75 9.06
CA ARG A 64 1.75 -11.09 8.48
C ARG A 64 0.78 -12.05 7.83
N LYS A 65 1.17 -13.34 7.71
CA LYS A 65 0.41 -14.37 6.99
C LYS A 65 0.07 -13.93 5.58
N SER A 66 1.08 -13.44 4.84
CA SER A 66 0.96 -13.05 3.44
C SER A 66 2.02 -13.73 2.58
N ALA A 67 1.70 -13.90 1.29
CA ALA A 67 2.61 -14.42 0.29
C ALA A 67 2.47 -13.62 -1.01
N GLU A 68 3.59 -13.33 -1.64
CA GLU A 68 3.67 -12.77 -2.97
C GLU A 68 3.88 -13.89 -3.99
N LEU A 69 3.08 -13.93 -5.01
CA LEU A 69 3.03 -14.94 -6.04
C LEU A 69 3.26 -14.32 -7.42
N LEU A 70 4.05 -14.98 -8.25
CA LEU A 70 4.23 -14.65 -9.66
C LEU A 70 3.45 -15.64 -10.51
N PHE A 71 2.44 -15.17 -11.22
CA PHE A 71 1.65 -15.94 -12.17
C PHE A 71 2.27 -15.90 -13.58
N PRO A 72 1.93 -16.88 -14.45
CA PRO A 72 2.31 -16.83 -15.87
C PRO A 72 1.91 -15.49 -16.50
N GLY A 73 2.80 -14.97 -17.35
CA GLY A 73 2.62 -13.64 -17.95
C GLY A 73 3.16 -12.48 -17.11
N GLY A 74 3.88 -12.76 -16.01
CA GLY A 74 4.53 -11.73 -15.19
C GLY A 74 3.58 -10.99 -14.25
N VAL A 75 2.41 -11.55 -13.95
CA VAL A 75 1.43 -10.93 -13.05
C VAL A 75 1.79 -11.22 -11.59
N THR A 76 2.11 -10.18 -10.84
CA THR A 76 2.36 -10.26 -9.39
C THR A 76 1.05 -10.16 -8.62
N VAL A 77 0.90 -11.02 -7.62
CA VAL A 77 -0.30 -11.13 -6.77
C VAL A 77 0.14 -11.29 -5.32
N GLU A 78 -0.38 -10.46 -4.42
CA GLU A 78 -0.30 -10.72 -2.98
C GLU A 78 -1.56 -11.44 -2.50
N ILE A 79 -1.38 -12.51 -1.72
CA ILE A 79 -2.46 -13.17 -0.96
C ILE A 79 -2.16 -13.01 0.52
N SER A 80 -3.02 -12.32 1.25
CA SER A 80 -2.82 -11.99 2.66
C SER A 80 -4.02 -12.39 3.53
N LEU A 81 -3.73 -12.72 4.80
CA LEU A 81 -4.77 -12.95 5.81
C LEU A 81 -5.52 -11.65 6.11
N SER A 82 -6.85 -11.74 6.15
CA SER A 82 -7.68 -10.70 6.76
C SER A 82 -7.37 -10.63 8.27
N ARG A 83 -6.86 -9.49 8.74
CA ARG A 83 -6.23 -9.39 10.07
C ARG A 83 -6.44 -8.05 10.74
N GLN A 84 -6.32 -8.05 12.05
CA GLN A 84 -6.07 -6.86 12.87
C GLN A 84 -4.59 -6.79 13.27
N GLU A 85 -4.13 -5.57 13.53
CA GLU A 85 -2.76 -5.28 13.96
C GLU A 85 -2.81 -4.45 15.25
N LYS A 86 -2.06 -4.84 16.28
CA LYS A 86 -1.92 -4.09 17.52
C LYS A 86 -0.46 -3.71 17.72
N TYR A 87 -0.20 -2.43 17.84
CA TYR A 87 1.13 -1.88 18.08
C TYR A 87 1.35 -1.71 19.58
N SER A 88 2.45 -2.23 20.10
CA SER A 88 2.84 -2.09 21.51
C SER A 88 3.51 -0.73 21.79
N SER A 89 4.12 -0.13 20.76
CA SER A 89 4.73 1.20 20.78
C SER A 89 4.90 1.71 19.34
N THR A 90 5.19 3.00 19.20
CA THR A 90 5.40 3.67 17.91
C THR A 90 6.46 2.96 17.08
N GLY A 91 6.12 2.64 15.83
CA GLY A 91 7.02 1.97 14.89
C GLY A 91 7.40 0.53 15.24
N ALA A 92 6.83 -0.04 16.30
CA ALA A 92 7.04 -1.44 16.67
C ALA A 92 6.44 -2.38 15.61
N ARG A 93 6.95 -3.61 15.58
CA ARG A 93 6.33 -4.68 14.79
C ARG A 93 4.98 -5.04 15.42
N PRO A 94 3.85 -4.93 14.69
CA PRO A 94 2.54 -5.18 15.28
C PRO A 94 2.34 -6.65 15.62
N GLN A 95 1.55 -6.92 16.65
CA GLN A 95 0.96 -8.23 16.86
C GLN A 95 -0.17 -8.41 15.85
N VAL A 96 -0.17 -9.56 15.18
CA VAL A 96 -1.12 -9.89 14.10
C VAL A 96 -2.05 -11.02 14.55
N SER A 97 -3.34 -10.83 14.36
CA SER A 97 -4.36 -11.86 14.56
C SER A 97 -5.41 -11.81 13.45
N ALA A 98 -6.01 -12.96 13.13
CA ALA A 98 -7.09 -13.02 12.15
C ALA A 98 -8.27 -12.14 12.59
N ALA A 99 -8.90 -11.50 11.62
CA ALA A 99 -10.05 -10.63 11.84
C ALA A 99 -10.98 -10.63 10.62
N PRO A 100 -12.26 -10.23 10.77
CA PRO A 100 -13.15 -9.99 9.65
C PRO A 100 -12.62 -8.90 8.72
N ILE A 101 -13.03 -8.95 7.45
CA ILE A 101 -12.58 -7.99 6.41
C ILE A 101 -12.82 -6.53 6.82
N HIS A 102 -13.91 -6.21 7.49
CA HIS A 102 -14.19 -4.85 7.95
C HIS A 102 -13.13 -4.31 8.92
N GLU A 103 -12.59 -5.16 9.79
CA GLU A 103 -11.50 -4.80 10.70
C GLU A 103 -10.16 -4.66 9.96
N ASP A 104 -9.91 -5.53 8.98
CA ASP A 104 -8.73 -5.41 8.10
C ASP A 104 -8.73 -4.08 7.35
N LEU A 105 -9.88 -3.65 6.82
CA LEU A 105 -9.98 -2.38 6.13
C LEU A 105 -9.73 -1.18 7.08
N ARG A 106 -10.23 -1.24 8.32
CA ARG A 106 -10.06 -0.16 9.30
C ARG A 106 -8.65 0.01 9.86
N ARG A 107 -7.77 -1.00 9.76
CA ARG A 107 -6.36 -0.88 10.17
C ARG A 107 -5.46 -0.29 9.08
N ARG A 108 -5.95 -0.11 7.85
CA ARG A 108 -5.17 0.39 6.72
C ARG A 108 -4.77 1.84 6.92
N ASP A 109 -3.95 2.34 6.02
CA ASP A 109 -3.39 3.69 6.11
C ASP A 109 -4.42 4.80 5.74
N PHE A 110 -4.86 4.81 4.49
CA PHE A 110 -5.75 5.84 3.96
C PHE A 110 -7.07 5.23 3.50
N THR A 111 -8.15 6.00 3.59
CA THR A 111 -9.50 5.56 3.25
C THR A 111 -9.61 5.01 1.84
N ILE A 112 -8.92 5.63 0.88
CA ILE A 112 -8.86 5.16 -0.51
C ILE A 112 -8.22 3.77 -0.68
N ASN A 113 -7.44 3.30 0.28
CA ASN A 113 -6.86 1.95 0.33
C ASN A 113 -7.66 0.99 1.22
N ALA A 114 -8.68 1.49 1.92
CA ALA A 114 -9.56 0.72 2.81
C ALA A 114 -10.83 0.25 2.11
N LEU A 115 -10.70 -0.09 0.84
CA LEU A 115 -11.77 -0.59 -0.03
C LEU A 115 -11.55 -2.08 -0.31
N ALA A 116 -12.63 -2.83 -0.40
CA ALA A 116 -12.61 -4.22 -0.83
C ALA A 116 -13.77 -4.55 -1.75
N LEU A 117 -13.51 -5.41 -2.74
CA LEU A 117 -14.51 -5.97 -3.63
C LEU A 117 -14.67 -7.45 -3.31
N SER A 118 -15.86 -7.88 -2.93
CA SER A 118 -16.12 -9.28 -2.65
C SER A 118 -16.03 -10.12 -3.92
N LEU A 119 -15.31 -11.24 -3.82
CA LEU A 119 -15.17 -12.24 -4.87
C LEU A 119 -15.91 -13.54 -4.52
N ASN A 120 -16.65 -13.56 -3.42
CA ASN A 120 -17.41 -14.70 -2.94
C ASN A 120 -18.68 -14.91 -3.78
N PRO A 121 -19.10 -16.15 -4.06
CA PRO A 121 -20.25 -16.40 -4.93
C PRO A 121 -21.52 -15.64 -4.52
N ALA A 122 -21.84 -15.63 -3.21
CA ALA A 122 -23.06 -15.02 -2.69
C ALA A 122 -23.05 -13.48 -2.67
N SER A 123 -21.88 -12.86 -2.73
CA SER A 123 -21.70 -11.39 -2.64
C SER A 123 -20.76 -10.85 -3.71
N LYS A 124 -20.57 -11.56 -4.79
CA LYS A 124 -19.63 -11.20 -5.86
C LYS A 124 -19.95 -9.82 -6.42
N GLY A 125 -18.94 -8.94 -6.41
CA GLY A 125 -19.07 -7.56 -6.89
C GLY A 125 -19.56 -6.57 -5.84
N LEU A 126 -19.90 -7.01 -4.61
CA LEU A 126 -20.22 -6.11 -3.52
C LEU A 126 -18.99 -5.31 -3.09
N LEU A 127 -19.09 -3.99 -3.14
CA LEU A 127 -18.07 -3.08 -2.61
C LEU A 127 -18.26 -2.92 -1.09
N LEU A 128 -17.17 -3.12 -0.35
CA LEU A 128 -17.07 -2.90 1.08
C LEU A 128 -16.23 -1.64 1.32
N ASP A 129 -16.85 -0.62 1.91
CA ASP A 129 -16.23 0.67 2.18
C ASP A 129 -16.59 1.18 3.59
N PRO A 130 -15.98 0.63 4.64
CA PRO A 130 -16.30 1.01 6.01
C PRO A 130 -15.77 2.38 6.43
N THR A 131 -15.01 3.07 5.57
CA THR A 131 -14.30 4.32 5.86
C THR A 131 -14.69 5.47 4.94
N ASN A 132 -15.64 5.25 4.02
CA ASN A 132 -16.07 6.20 3.01
C ASN A 132 -14.96 6.60 2.01
N GLY A 133 -14.10 5.64 1.70
CA GLY A 133 -12.95 5.83 0.80
C GLY A 133 -13.33 6.11 -0.64
N LEU A 134 -14.48 5.60 -1.11
CA LEU A 134 -14.98 5.89 -2.46
C LEU A 134 -15.27 7.38 -2.64
N ALA A 135 -15.95 8.00 -1.67
CA ALA A 135 -16.23 9.43 -1.73
C ALA A 135 -14.95 10.28 -1.64
N ASP A 136 -13.95 9.84 -0.87
CA ASP A 136 -12.65 10.51 -0.82
C ASP A 136 -11.87 10.38 -2.14
N LEU A 137 -11.98 9.22 -2.80
CA LEU A 137 -11.41 8.99 -4.12
C LEU A 137 -12.04 9.91 -5.19
N GLU A 138 -13.36 10.07 -5.17
CA GLU A 138 -14.11 10.97 -6.06
C GLU A 138 -13.71 12.45 -5.84
N ARG A 139 -13.55 12.85 -4.57
CA ARG A 139 -13.11 14.21 -4.21
C ARG A 139 -11.62 14.46 -4.42
N ARG A 140 -10.85 13.42 -4.75
CA ARG A 140 -9.38 13.46 -4.81
C ARG A 140 -8.74 13.93 -3.50
N GLU A 141 -9.23 13.39 -2.40
CA GLU A 141 -8.74 13.66 -1.06
C GLU A 141 -8.03 12.44 -0.46
N LEU A 142 -6.91 12.70 0.22
CA LEU A 142 -6.24 11.72 1.07
C LEU A 142 -6.67 11.92 2.51
N ARG A 143 -7.41 10.94 3.03
CA ARG A 143 -7.86 10.90 4.42
C ARG A 143 -7.26 9.70 5.14
N SER A 144 -6.75 9.93 6.34
CA SER A 144 -6.30 8.88 7.24
C SER A 144 -7.47 8.06 7.78
N VAL A 145 -7.31 6.73 7.89
CA VAL A 145 -8.34 5.86 8.46
C VAL A 145 -8.51 6.10 9.96
N SER A 146 -7.43 6.37 10.67
CA SER A 146 -7.45 6.59 12.13
C SER A 146 -6.66 7.83 12.55
N SER A 147 -6.92 8.31 13.78
CA SER A 147 -6.22 9.47 14.34
C SER A 147 -4.76 9.16 14.71
N TYR A 148 -4.41 7.90 14.92
CA TYR A 148 -3.09 7.45 15.39
C TYR A 148 -2.22 6.87 14.30
N ILE A 149 -2.64 6.97 13.03
CA ILE A 149 -2.02 6.36 11.87
C ILE A 149 -0.49 6.62 11.77
N PHE A 150 -0.05 7.85 12.06
CA PHE A 150 1.37 8.25 11.99
C PHE A 150 2.16 7.92 13.26
N TYR A 151 1.46 7.64 14.37
CA TYR A 151 2.07 7.17 15.60
C TYR A 151 2.24 5.65 15.60
N ASP A 152 1.26 4.92 15.08
CA ASP A 152 1.32 3.46 14.93
C ASP A 152 2.43 3.06 13.95
N ASP A 153 2.45 3.66 12.77
CA ASP A 153 3.48 3.43 11.75
C ASP A 153 3.91 4.77 11.13
N PRO A 154 4.99 5.40 11.65
CA PRO A 154 5.49 6.67 11.12
C PRO A 154 5.90 6.63 9.64
N SER A 155 6.18 5.45 9.06
CA SER A 155 6.51 5.34 7.64
C SER A 155 5.35 5.75 6.72
N ARG A 156 4.12 5.76 7.24
CA ARG A 156 2.94 6.25 6.51
C ARG A 156 3.02 7.75 6.17
N ILE A 157 3.87 8.51 6.86
CA ILE A 157 4.17 9.91 6.49
C ILE A 157 4.84 9.96 5.11
N LEU A 158 5.84 9.11 4.86
CA LEU A 158 6.52 9.04 3.56
C LEU A 158 5.57 8.54 2.47
N ARG A 159 4.73 7.56 2.81
CA ARG A 159 3.71 7.04 1.90
C ARG A 159 2.65 8.09 1.55
N LEU A 160 2.24 8.93 2.51
CA LEU A 160 1.32 10.05 2.28
C LEU A 160 1.86 11.00 1.21
N ILE A 161 3.11 11.46 1.38
CA ILE A 161 3.79 12.36 0.43
C ILE A 161 3.84 11.73 -0.97
N ARG A 162 4.18 10.46 -1.04
CA ARG A 162 4.22 9.73 -2.31
C ARG A 162 2.84 9.65 -2.98
N PHE A 163 1.78 9.40 -2.22
CA PHE A 163 0.42 9.31 -2.73
C PHE A 163 -0.16 10.67 -3.14
N GLN A 164 0.16 11.74 -2.43
CA GLN A 164 -0.22 13.10 -2.86
C GLN A 164 0.24 13.37 -4.30
N VAL A 165 1.50 13.08 -4.60
CA VAL A 165 2.07 13.29 -5.94
C VAL A 165 1.52 12.27 -6.93
N ARG A 166 1.55 10.97 -6.58
CA ARG A 166 1.13 9.89 -7.48
C ARG A 166 -0.30 10.07 -7.99
N PHE A 167 -1.22 10.44 -7.12
CA PHE A 167 -2.63 10.54 -7.45
C PHE A 167 -3.12 11.97 -7.70
N GLY A 168 -2.26 12.98 -7.48
CA GLY A 168 -2.65 14.39 -7.57
C GLY A 168 -3.76 14.74 -6.57
N MET A 169 -3.68 14.19 -5.33
CA MET A 169 -4.70 14.37 -4.30
C MET A 169 -4.25 15.39 -3.26
N THR A 170 -5.22 16.12 -2.70
CA THR A 170 -5.02 17.01 -1.55
C THR A 170 -5.24 16.26 -0.23
N LEU A 171 -4.71 16.80 0.86
CA LEU A 171 -5.03 16.27 2.19
C LEU A 171 -6.36 16.84 2.67
N ASP A 172 -7.19 15.99 3.28
CA ASP A 172 -8.30 16.51 4.08
C ASP A 172 -7.75 17.23 5.33
N GLU A 173 -8.52 18.19 5.86
CA GLU A 173 -8.08 19.05 6.96
C GLU A 173 -7.64 18.26 8.19
N ARG A 174 -8.38 17.20 8.54
CA ARG A 174 -8.05 16.36 9.70
C ARG A 174 -6.71 15.65 9.50
N THR A 175 -6.46 15.09 8.33
CA THR A 175 -5.20 14.39 8.02
C THR A 175 -4.03 15.36 7.98
N ALA A 176 -4.23 16.57 7.44
CA ALA A 176 -3.22 17.64 7.48
C ALA A 176 -2.83 18.01 8.91
N ASN A 177 -3.81 18.21 9.80
CA ASN A 177 -3.57 18.49 11.22
C ASN A 177 -2.87 17.32 11.93
N GLN A 178 -3.23 16.07 11.62
CA GLN A 178 -2.57 14.89 12.17
C GLN A 178 -1.11 14.79 11.73
N LEU A 179 -0.82 15.10 10.45
CA LEU A 179 0.54 15.14 9.93
C LEU A 179 1.38 16.19 10.67
N GLU A 180 0.85 17.38 10.86
CA GLU A 180 1.55 18.46 11.58
C GLU A 180 1.83 18.06 13.03
N ASN A 181 0.84 17.51 13.74
CA ASN A 181 1.02 17.01 15.10
C ASN A 181 2.07 15.89 15.18
N ALA A 182 2.10 14.97 14.20
CA ALA A 182 3.11 13.92 14.14
C ALA A 182 4.52 14.49 13.87
N ARG A 183 4.63 15.57 13.11
CA ARG A 183 5.90 16.27 12.88
C ARG A 183 6.39 16.98 14.13
N LEU A 184 5.52 17.68 14.84
CA LEU A 184 5.84 18.32 16.12
C LEU A 184 6.27 17.29 17.17
N ALA A 185 5.72 16.09 17.12
CA ALA A 185 6.11 14.96 17.96
C ALA A 185 7.34 14.17 17.43
N GLU A 186 8.03 14.69 16.43
CA GLU A 186 9.26 14.10 15.83
C GLU A 186 9.06 12.66 15.29
N MET A 187 7.84 12.27 14.95
CA MET A 187 7.53 10.94 14.42
C MET A 187 8.33 10.56 13.16
N PRO A 188 8.68 11.47 12.23
CA PRO A 188 9.55 11.13 11.10
C PRO A 188 10.91 10.53 11.51
N ALA A 189 11.47 10.96 12.64
CA ALA A 189 12.73 10.41 13.16
C ALA A 189 12.59 8.97 13.65
N ALA A 190 11.40 8.60 14.13
CA ALA A 190 11.09 7.26 14.62
C ALA A 190 10.87 6.21 13.50
N ILE A 191 10.91 6.59 12.22
CA ILE A 191 10.75 5.64 11.10
C ILE A 191 11.90 4.62 11.11
N PRO A 192 11.61 3.30 11.23
CA PRO A 192 12.65 2.29 11.23
C PRO A 192 13.42 2.22 9.91
N PRO A 193 14.74 1.91 9.91
CA PRO A 193 15.55 1.84 8.70
C PRO A 193 14.98 0.89 7.61
N PRO A 194 14.43 -0.30 7.94
CA PRO A 194 13.80 -1.15 6.93
C PRO A 194 12.60 -0.49 6.25
N ALA A 195 11.79 0.27 7.00
CA ALA A 195 10.65 0.98 6.46
C ALA A 195 11.08 2.14 5.55
N LYS A 196 12.12 2.90 5.94
CA LYS A 196 12.73 3.93 5.07
C LYS A 196 13.19 3.34 3.74
N ARG A 197 13.90 2.21 3.77
CA ARG A 197 14.36 1.52 2.54
C ARG A 197 13.21 1.07 1.65
N ARG A 198 12.13 0.53 2.25
CA ARG A 198 10.94 0.12 1.51
C ARG A 198 10.29 1.30 0.81
N GLU A 199 10.06 2.41 1.51
CA GLU A 199 9.46 3.60 0.91
C GLU A 199 10.37 4.27 -0.14
N LEU A 200 11.70 4.24 0.04
CA LEU A 200 12.64 4.73 -0.97
C LEU A 200 12.59 3.89 -2.26
N ARG A 201 12.49 2.56 -2.13
CA ARG A 201 12.29 1.67 -3.29
C ARG A 201 10.96 1.97 -3.99
N ALA A 202 9.88 2.10 -3.23
CA ALA A 202 8.57 2.43 -3.77
C ALA A 202 8.58 3.78 -4.51
N LEU A 203 9.29 4.79 -3.96
CA LEU A 203 9.49 6.09 -4.60
C LEU A 203 10.23 5.95 -5.93
N ALA A 204 11.29 5.15 -5.99
CA ALA A 204 12.08 4.95 -7.21
C ALA A 204 11.25 4.34 -8.37
N HIS A 205 10.14 3.67 -8.07
CA HIS A 205 9.22 3.11 -9.05
C HIS A 205 8.04 4.04 -9.40
N GLU A 206 7.97 5.22 -8.77
CA GLU A 206 6.90 6.16 -9.11
C GLU A 206 7.15 6.86 -10.45
N PRO A 207 6.10 7.13 -11.24
CA PRO A 207 6.24 7.85 -12.51
C PRO A 207 6.72 9.30 -12.34
N LEU A 208 6.45 9.89 -11.17
CA LEU A 208 6.75 11.27 -10.82
C LEU A 208 7.71 11.35 -9.63
N ALA A 209 8.73 10.46 -9.61
CA ALA A 209 9.70 10.36 -8.52
C ALA A 209 10.41 11.69 -8.21
N ALA A 210 10.71 12.49 -9.25
CA ALA A 210 11.29 13.82 -9.09
C ALA A 210 10.39 14.74 -8.25
N GLN A 211 9.10 14.79 -8.54
CA GLN A 211 8.14 15.60 -7.79
C GLN A 211 7.95 15.10 -6.36
N VAL A 212 8.00 13.78 -6.15
CA VAL A 212 7.97 13.22 -4.78
C VAL A 212 9.19 13.65 -3.98
N LEU A 213 10.40 13.63 -4.59
CA LEU A 213 11.63 14.09 -3.94
C LEU A 213 11.58 15.59 -3.63
N GLU A 214 11.08 16.42 -4.55
CA GLU A 214 10.90 17.85 -4.33
C GLU A 214 9.94 18.13 -3.16
N LEU A 215 8.81 17.42 -3.10
CA LEU A 215 7.86 17.58 -2.00
C LEU A 215 8.46 17.10 -0.67
N LEU A 216 9.22 16.00 -0.66
CA LEU A 216 9.94 15.53 0.53
C LEU A 216 10.97 16.56 1.02
N ASP A 217 11.68 17.25 0.11
CA ASP A 217 12.63 18.29 0.47
C ASP A 217 11.93 19.53 1.03
N GLN A 218 10.88 20.01 0.38
CA GLN A 218 10.03 21.11 0.88
C GLN A 218 9.50 20.82 2.29
N GLN A 219 9.16 19.56 2.55
CA GLN A 219 8.70 19.07 3.83
C GLN A 219 9.85 18.75 4.82
N LYS A 220 11.12 18.97 4.46
CA LYS A 220 12.32 18.62 5.24
C LYS A 220 12.43 17.14 5.60
N LEU A 221 11.85 16.25 4.79
CA LEU A 221 11.85 14.81 4.99
C LEU A 221 12.89 14.07 4.14
N ALA A 222 13.47 14.70 3.13
CA ALA A 222 14.50 14.09 2.27
C ALA A 222 15.75 13.67 3.06
N THR A 223 16.10 14.42 4.10
CA THR A 223 17.24 14.13 5.01
C THR A 223 17.08 12.82 5.80
N LEU A 224 15.87 12.27 5.89
CA LEU A 224 15.61 10.96 6.51
C LEU A 224 16.27 9.79 5.76
N PHE A 225 16.53 9.97 4.46
CA PHE A 225 17.19 8.96 3.63
C PHE A 225 18.72 9.14 3.64
N ALA A 226 19.19 10.38 3.54
CA ALA A 226 20.58 10.73 3.67
C ALA A 226 20.71 12.17 4.20
N PRO A 227 21.54 12.43 5.23
CA PRO A 227 21.67 13.77 5.83
C PRO A 227 22.09 14.87 4.84
N ALA A 228 22.80 14.49 3.76
CA ALA A 228 23.24 15.40 2.72
C ALA A 228 22.17 15.65 1.62
N LEU A 229 21.03 14.98 1.68
CA LEU A 229 19.99 15.05 0.64
C LEU A 229 19.09 16.26 0.93
N THR A 230 19.51 17.43 0.48
CA THR A 230 18.78 18.70 0.66
C THR A 230 18.84 19.52 -0.62
N GLY A 231 17.79 20.26 -0.92
CA GLY A 231 17.62 21.30 -1.93
C GLY A 231 18.55 21.23 -3.14
N ALA A 232 19.64 21.98 -3.11
CA ALA A 232 20.58 22.09 -4.23
C ALA A 232 21.29 20.77 -4.62
N LYS A 233 21.29 19.75 -3.75
CA LYS A 233 21.84 18.42 -4.03
C LYS A 233 20.82 17.46 -4.64
N LEU A 234 19.55 17.81 -4.60
CA LEU A 234 18.48 17.12 -5.33
C LEU A 234 18.49 17.64 -6.77
N ASN A 235 19.11 16.90 -7.68
CA ASN A 235 19.09 17.25 -9.09
C ASN A 235 17.72 16.94 -9.71
N GLY A 236 16.68 17.68 -9.31
CA GLY A 236 15.30 17.52 -9.80
C GLY A 236 15.21 17.51 -11.34
N PRO A 237 15.84 18.47 -12.06
CA PRO A 237 15.87 18.45 -13.52
C PRO A 237 16.53 17.20 -14.12
N GLY A 238 17.58 16.68 -13.49
CA GLY A 238 18.23 15.43 -13.88
C GLY A 238 17.29 14.22 -13.70
N PHE A 239 16.61 14.13 -12.57
CA PHE A 239 15.61 13.08 -12.33
C PHE A 239 14.46 13.15 -13.33
N ALA A 240 13.92 14.34 -13.61
CA ALA A 240 12.86 14.52 -14.60
C ALA A 240 13.27 14.07 -16.01
N LYS A 241 14.54 14.25 -16.39
CA LYS A 241 15.08 13.74 -17.65
C LYS A 241 15.16 12.21 -17.65
N LEU A 242 15.58 11.60 -16.54
CA LEU A 242 15.62 10.14 -16.40
C LEU A 242 14.20 9.52 -16.46
N GLU A 243 13.22 10.17 -15.85
CA GLU A 243 11.81 9.74 -15.93
C GLU A 243 11.29 9.73 -17.36
N LYS A 244 11.56 10.81 -18.12
CA LYS A 244 11.20 10.88 -19.54
C LYS A 244 11.91 9.80 -20.36
N ALA A 245 13.20 9.58 -20.11
CA ALA A 245 13.95 8.53 -20.81
C ALA A 245 13.39 7.13 -20.51
N ARG A 246 13.01 6.86 -19.24
CA ARG A 246 12.37 5.60 -18.83
C ARG A 246 11.04 5.34 -19.54
N GLN A 247 10.24 6.38 -19.77
CA GLN A 247 8.97 6.26 -20.51
C GLN A 247 9.16 5.92 -21.99
N LEU A 248 10.33 6.26 -22.56
CA LEU A 248 10.67 5.99 -23.96
C LEU A 248 11.31 4.59 -24.15
N LEU A 249 11.73 3.92 -23.10
CA LEU A 249 12.29 2.58 -23.16
C LEU A 249 11.17 1.53 -23.26
N PRO A 250 11.17 0.68 -24.29
CA PRO A 250 10.09 -0.30 -24.52
C PRO A 250 10.04 -1.43 -23.50
N PHE A 251 11.03 -1.51 -22.61
CA PHE A 251 11.12 -2.54 -21.57
C PHE A 251 11.31 -1.85 -20.23
N GLY A 252 10.37 -2.09 -19.30
CA GLY A 252 10.52 -1.65 -17.93
C GLY A 252 11.80 -2.23 -17.32
N ILE A 253 12.80 -1.38 -17.18
CA ILE A 253 13.99 -1.64 -16.39
C ILE A 253 13.71 -1.24 -14.95
#